data_a770b92d88ba37d2fd213808425bf9c1
#
_entry.id   a770b92d88ba37d2fd213808425bf9c1
#
_cell.length_a   1.000
_cell.length_b   1.000
_cell.length_c   1.000
_cell.angle_alpha   90.00
_cell.angle_beta   90.00
_cell.angle_gamma   90.00
#
_symmetry.space_group_name_H-M   'P 1'
#
loop_
_entity.id
_entity.type
_entity.pdbx_description
1 polymer ?
#
loop_
_entity_poly.entity_id
_entity_poly.type
_entity_poly.pdbx_seq_one_letter_code
_entity_poly.pdbx_strand_id
1 'polypeptide(L)'
;MGCKDLESAKRRVQELRTVIEKHNHSYYVLDRPTVSDYEYDRLLHELIDLEEAFPELASDHSPTRRVGGAALNTFAPVRHEVQMGSLQDVFDTAELEAFDARVREQIERPVYIVEPKIDGLSVALEYQDGVFFRGSTRGDGVTGEDVSENLKTVRSIPMTLPEALPLIEVRGEV
;
A
#
# COMPACT_ATOMS: atom_id res chain seq x y z
N MET A 1 23.53 20.89 8.81
CA MET A 1 23.07 22.26 8.46
C MET A 1 21.63 22.35 8.92
N GLY A 2 21.33 22.98 10.07
CA GLY A 2 19.98 23.00 10.62
C GLY A 2 19.09 23.96 9.86
N CYS A 3 17.90 23.53 9.50
CA CYS A 3 16.83 24.44 9.07
C CYS A 3 16.55 25.42 10.19
N LYS A 4 16.71 26.72 9.93
CA LYS A 4 16.59 27.76 10.96
C LYS A 4 15.18 28.38 11.03
N ASP A 5 14.32 28.06 10.08
CA ASP A 5 12.96 28.57 10.00
C ASP A 5 11.99 27.48 9.48
N LEU A 6 10.72 27.61 9.86
CA LEU A 6 9.65 26.67 9.53
C LEU A 6 9.46 26.45 8.03
N GLU A 7 9.59 27.49 7.21
CA GLU A 7 9.39 27.38 5.76
C GLU A 7 10.51 26.56 5.08
N SER A 8 11.75 26.73 5.54
CA SER A 8 12.87 25.90 5.08
C SER A 8 12.71 24.43 5.53
N ALA A 9 12.28 24.21 6.78
CA ALA A 9 11.98 22.90 7.31
C ALA A 9 10.86 22.22 6.52
N LYS A 10 9.77 22.92 6.23
CA LYS A 10 8.63 22.41 5.46
C LYS A 10 9.04 21.93 4.06
N ARG A 11 9.83 22.72 3.34
CA ARG A 11 10.36 22.30 2.02
C ARG A 11 11.23 21.07 2.15
N ARG A 12 12.11 21.03 3.15
CA ARG A 12 13.02 19.91 3.33
C ARG A 12 12.28 18.61 3.73
N VAL A 13 11.29 18.69 4.58
CA VAL A 13 10.41 17.56 4.93
C VAL A 13 9.72 17.01 3.67
N GLN A 14 9.19 17.87 2.81
CA GLN A 14 8.53 17.45 1.57
C GLN A 14 9.51 16.76 0.60
N GLU A 15 10.70 17.30 0.45
CA GLU A 15 11.77 16.70 -0.36
C GLU A 15 12.15 15.31 0.18
N LEU A 16 12.39 15.20 1.49
CA LEU A 16 12.79 13.95 2.14
C LEU A 16 11.71 12.88 1.99
N ARG A 17 10.44 13.19 2.23
CA ARG A 17 9.34 12.26 2.03
C ARG A 17 9.30 11.73 0.60
N THR A 18 9.41 12.62 -0.38
CA THR A 18 9.40 12.23 -1.81
C THR A 18 10.60 11.33 -2.16
N VAL A 19 11.78 11.66 -1.67
CA VAL A 19 13.02 10.91 -1.95
C VAL A 19 12.98 9.54 -1.26
N ILE A 20 12.57 9.46 0.01
CA ILE A 20 12.45 8.21 0.76
C ILE A 20 11.41 7.30 0.13
N GLU A 21 10.23 7.80 -0.27
CA GLU A 21 9.22 7.02 -0.98
C GLU A 21 9.74 6.46 -2.31
N LYS A 22 10.49 7.25 -3.07
CA LYS A 22 11.12 6.77 -4.31
C LYS A 22 12.14 5.65 -4.04
N HIS A 23 12.94 5.77 -2.98
CA HIS A 23 13.89 4.71 -2.60
C HIS A 23 13.17 3.46 -2.12
N ASN A 24 12.10 3.61 -1.34
CA ASN A 24 11.24 2.49 -0.93
C ASN A 24 10.69 1.75 -2.16
N HIS A 25 10.14 2.47 -3.11
CA HIS A 25 9.64 1.88 -4.35
C HIS A 25 10.74 1.14 -5.13
N SER A 26 11.92 1.75 -5.27
CA SER A 26 13.04 1.15 -5.98
C SER A 26 13.56 -0.13 -5.29
N TYR A 27 13.61 -0.12 -3.97
CA TYR A 27 14.10 -1.25 -3.17
C TYR A 27 13.06 -2.39 -3.09
N TYR A 28 11.81 -2.07 -2.63
CA TYR A 28 10.81 -3.09 -2.30
C TYR A 28 9.96 -3.56 -3.49
N VAL A 29 9.79 -2.72 -4.52
CA VAL A 29 8.95 -3.03 -5.68
C VAL A 29 9.77 -3.41 -6.89
N LEU A 30 10.88 -2.70 -7.15
CA LEU A 30 11.70 -2.92 -8.35
C LEU A 30 12.91 -3.83 -8.11
N ASP A 31 13.20 -4.23 -6.84
CA ASP A 31 14.40 -4.96 -6.44
C ASP A 31 15.70 -4.33 -7.02
N ARG A 32 15.74 -3.01 -7.04
CA ARG A 32 16.85 -2.20 -7.57
C ARG A 32 17.17 -1.05 -6.62
N PRO A 33 17.90 -1.33 -5.52
CA PRO A 33 18.31 -0.28 -4.60
C PRO A 33 19.14 0.78 -5.34
N THR A 34 18.80 2.05 -5.14
CA THR A 34 19.45 3.20 -5.78
C THR A 34 20.35 3.97 -4.84
N VAL A 35 20.32 3.62 -3.55
CA VAL A 35 21.18 4.17 -2.48
C VAL A 35 21.64 3.03 -1.57
N SER A 36 22.71 3.25 -0.82
CA SER A 36 23.15 2.34 0.24
C SER A 36 22.21 2.44 1.46
N ASP A 37 22.17 1.38 2.28
CA ASP A 37 21.42 1.36 3.55
C ASP A 37 21.81 2.55 4.43
N TYR A 38 23.10 2.87 4.50
CA TYR A 38 23.61 4.01 5.27
C TYR A 38 23.06 5.36 4.77
N GLU A 39 22.98 5.55 3.46
CA GLU A 39 22.43 6.79 2.88
C GLU A 39 20.91 6.87 3.10
N TYR A 40 20.21 5.75 3.00
CA TYR A 40 18.78 5.67 3.29
C TYR A 40 18.50 6.01 4.76
N ASP A 41 19.21 5.38 5.70
CA ASP A 41 19.07 5.63 7.13
C ASP A 41 19.35 7.11 7.47
N ARG A 42 20.35 7.72 6.85
CA ARG A 42 20.65 9.14 7.05
C ARG A 42 19.50 10.05 6.62
N LEU A 43 18.86 9.75 5.48
CA LEU A 43 17.70 10.52 5.00
C LEU A 43 16.50 10.36 5.95
N LEU A 44 16.28 9.13 6.43
CA LEU A 44 15.20 8.83 7.36
C LEU A 44 15.40 9.51 8.71
N HIS A 45 16.62 9.49 9.26
CA HIS A 45 16.96 10.19 10.50
C HIS A 45 16.82 11.70 10.36
N GLU A 46 17.26 12.30 9.23
CA GLU A 46 17.06 13.73 8.98
C GLU A 46 15.57 14.10 8.98
N LEU A 47 14.71 13.24 8.43
CA LEU A 47 13.26 13.46 8.44
C LEU A 47 12.68 13.37 9.85
N ILE A 48 13.10 12.39 10.65
CA ILE A 48 12.71 12.24 12.05
C ILE A 48 13.09 13.49 12.85
N ASP A 49 14.34 13.93 12.75
CA ASP A 49 14.85 15.11 13.46
C ASP A 49 14.04 16.38 13.12
N LEU A 50 13.65 16.54 11.85
CA LEU A 50 12.84 17.68 11.40
C LEU A 50 11.39 17.60 11.91
N GLU A 51 10.78 16.42 11.92
CA GLU A 51 9.42 16.21 12.45
C GLU A 51 9.38 16.33 13.98
N GLU A 52 10.45 15.99 14.69
CA GLU A 52 10.59 16.23 16.12
C GLU A 52 10.82 17.71 16.44
N ALA A 53 11.63 18.41 15.66
CA ALA A 53 11.90 19.83 15.84
C ALA A 53 10.70 20.72 15.46
N PHE A 54 9.85 20.28 14.54
CA PHE A 54 8.67 20.98 14.03
C PHE A 54 7.46 20.04 14.02
N PRO A 55 6.82 19.78 15.19
CA PRO A 55 5.70 18.83 15.31
C PRO A 55 4.52 19.12 14.37
N GLU A 56 4.32 20.37 13.96
CA GLU A 56 3.32 20.78 12.98
C GLU A 56 3.57 20.25 11.57
N LEU A 57 4.79 19.79 11.27
CA LEU A 57 5.14 19.15 10.02
C LEU A 57 5.00 17.61 10.07
N ALA A 58 4.83 17.05 11.26
CA ALA A 58 4.61 15.63 11.42
C ALA A 58 3.28 15.21 10.75
N SER A 59 3.26 14.01 10.17
CA SER A 59 2.07 13.47 9.49
C SER A 59 1.96 11.98 9.74
N ASP A 60 0.76 11.48 9.94
CA ASP A 60 0.50 10.05 10.09
C ASP A 60 0.84 9.25 8.82
N HIS A 61 0.98 9.95 7.68
CA HIS A 61 1.40 9.39 6.39
C HIS A 61 2.90 9.54 6.11
N SER A 62 3.68 10.04 7.09
CA SER A 62 5.13 10.13 6.93
C SER A 62 5.78 8.75 6.86
N PRO A 63 6.82 8.56 6.03
CA PRO A 63 7.63 7.34 6.05
C PRO A 63 8.18 7.00 7.44
N THR A 64 8.33 7.99 8.33
CA THR A 64 8.82 7.81 9.71
C THR A 64 7.79 7.09 10.61
N ARG A 65 6.52 7.10 10.26
CA ARG A 65 5.42 6.46 11.03
C ARG A 65 5.23 4.97 10.69
N ARG A 66 5.99 4.43 9.74
CA ARG A 66 5.91 3.01 9.36
C ARG A 66 6.46 2.04 10.41
N VAL A 67 7.16 2.53 11.43
CA VAL A 67 7.78 1.69 12.44
C VAL A 67 7.20 2.02 13.80
N GLY A 68 6.29 1.18 14.32
CA GLY A 68 5.88 1.24 15.71
C GLY A 68 4.40 1.31 16.01
N GLY A 69 3.55 0.75 15.14
CA GLY A 69 2.17 0.45 15.54
C GLY A 69 2.18 -0.55 16.71
N ALA A 70 1.65 -0.17 17.89
CA ALA A 70 1.37 -1.15 18.92
C ALA A 70 0.38 -2.17 18.34
N ALA A 71 0.65 -3.47 18.52
CA ALA A 71 -0.26 -4.52 18.09
C ALA A 71 -1.64 -4.29 18.71
N LEU A 72 -2.65 -4.03 17.88
CA LEU A 72 -4.03 -3.88 18.34
C LEU A 72 -4.58 -5.26 18.65
N ASN A 73 -5.17 -5.41 19.82
CA ASN A 73 -5.77 -6.68 20.26
C ASN A 73 -7.20 -6.87 19.74
N THR A 74 -7.77 -5.87 19.06
CA THR A 74 -9.14 -5.92 18.51
C THR A 74 -9.19 -5.02 17.29
N PHE A 75 -9.49 -5.63 16.14
CA PHE A 75 -9.65 -4.91 14.89
C PHE A 75 -11.10 -4.45 14.72
N ALA A 76 -11.29 -3.22 14.26
CA ALA A 76 -12.61 -2.71 13.93
C ALA A 76 -13.12 -3.37 12.62
N PRO A 77 -14.42 -3.71 12.52
CA PRO A 77 -14.98 -4.23 11.28
C PRO A 77 -15.03 -3.13 10.21
N VAL A 78 -14.69 -3.49 8.99
CA VAL A 78 -14.76 -2.63 7.80
C VAL A 78 -15.65 -3.29 6.77
N ARG A 79 -16.72 -2.62 6.37
CA ARG A 79 -17.57 -3.09 5.28
C ARG A 79 -16.99 -2.62 3.95
N HIS A 80 -16.78 -3.55 3.03
CA HIS A 80 -16.34 -3.25 1.66
C HIS A 80 -17.47 -2.61 0.85
N GLU A 81 -17.17 -1.54 0.12
CA GLU A 81 -18.13 -0.94 -0.82
C GLU A 81 -18.39 -1.87 -2.01
N VAL A 82 -17.35 -2.52 -2.50
CA VAL A 82 -17.42 -3.55 -3.52
C VAL A 82 -16.97 -4.87 -2.93
N GLN A 83 -17.80 -5.90 -3.05
CA GLN A 83 -17.49 -7.22 -2.51
C GLN A 83 -16.14 -7.75 -3.01
N MET A 84 -15.34 -8.31 -2.11
CA MET A 84 -14.10 -8.99 -2.42
C MET A 84 -14.39 -10.48 -2.69
N GLY A 85 -14.55 -10.81 -3.98
CA GLY A 85 -14.82 -12.20 -4.40
C GLY A 85 -13.62 -13.12 -4.21
N SER A 86 -13.89 -14.43 -4.20
CA SER A 86 -12.86 -15.47 -4.28
C SER A 86 -12.72 -15.96 -5.71
N LEU A 87 -11.51 -16.38 -6.09
CA LEU A 87 -11.28 -17.12 -7.32
C LEU A 87 -11.74 -18.56 -7.12
N GLN A 88 -12.28 -19.17 -8.18
CA GLN A 88 -12.59 -20.60 -8.20
C GLN A 88 -11.33 -21.37 -8.60
N ASP A 89 -11.08 -22.47 -7.91
CA ASP A 89 -10.01 -23.38 -8.26
C ASP A 89 -10.43 -24.28 -9.44
N VAL A 90 -9.45 -24.64 -10.26
CA VAL A 90 -9.57 -25.57 -11.38
C VAL A 90 -8.44 -26.57 -11.24
N PHE A 91 -8.77 -27.86 -11.15
CA PHE A 91 -7.81 -28.94 -10.84
C PHE A 91 -7.42 -29.79 -12.05
N ASP A 92 -8.20 -29.73 -13.15
CA ASP A 92 -7.91 -30.48 -14.36
C ASP A 92 -8.31 -29.72 -15.63
N THR A 93 -7.94 -30.31 -16.78
CA THR A 93 -8.20 -29.72 -18.10
C THR A 93 -9.69 -29.64 -18.43
N ALA A 94 -10.50 -30.59 -17.95
CA ALA A 94 -11.94 -30.58 -18.21
C ALA A 94 -12.64 -29.42 -17.51
N GLU A 95 -12.22 -29.09 -16.27
CA GLU A 95 -12.71 -27.93 -15.53
C GLU A 95 -12.28 -26.61 -16.17
N LEU A 96 -11.04 -26.56 -16.73
CA LEU A 96 -10.58 -25.41 -17.49
C LEU A 96 -11.38 -25.19 -18.77
N GLU A 97 -11.67 -26.26 -19.52
CA GLU A 97 -12.52 -26.21 -20.70
C GLU A 97 -13.94 -25.76 -20.35
N ALA A 98 -14.49 -26.22 -19.25
CA ALA A 98 -15.79 -25.80 -18.74
C ALA A 98 -15.79 -24.31 -18.34
N PHE A 99 -14.70 -23.79 -17.78
CA PHE A 99 -14.54 -22.35 -17.51
C PHE A 99 -14.53 -21.57 -18.83
N ASP A 100 -13.73 -21.94 -19.82
CA ASP A 100 -13.68 -21.28 -21.12
C ASP A 100 -15.05 -21.29 -21.81
N ALA A 101 -15.78 -22.40 -21.75
CA ALA A 101 -17.12 -22.53 -22.31
C ALA A 101 -18.10 -21.51 -21.68
N ARG A 102 -18.11 -21.39 -20.35
CA ARG A 102 -18.95 -20.37 -19.64
C ARG A 102 -18.60 -18.94 -20.03
N VAL A 103 -17.31 -18.63 -20.21
CA VAL A 103 -16.89 -17.29 -20.66
C VAL A 103 -17.37 -17.03 -22.07
N ARG A 104 -17.30 -18.02 -22.98
CA ARG A 104 -17.72 -17.92 -24.39
C ARG A 104 -19.24 -17.79 -24.57
N GLU A 105 -20.03 -18.18 -23.58
CA GLU A 105 -21.47 -17.89 -23.58
C GLU A 105 -21.75 -16.38 -23.55
N GLN A 106 -20.85 -15.59 -22.97
CA GLN A 106 -21.03 -14.14 -22.78
C GLN A 106 -20.13 -13.32 -23.71
N ILE A 107 -18.95 -13.84 -24.09
CA ILE A 107 -17.94 -13.16 -24.87
C ILE A 107 -17.52 -14.02 -26.05
N GLU A 108 -17.85 -13.59 -27.26
CA GLU A 108 -17.59 -14.37 -28.50
C GLU A 108 -16.10 -14.67 -28.70
N ARG A 109 -15.21 -13.71 -28.36
CA ARG A 109 -13.76 -13.83 -28.54
C ARG A 109 -13.02 -13.38 -27.27
N PRO A 110 -12.98 -14.21 -26.23
CA PRO A 110 -12.28 -13.86 -25.01
C PRO A 110 -10.76 -13.79 -25.22
N VAL A 111 -10.13 -12.83 -24.57
CA VAL A 111 -8.66 -12.75 -24.43
C VAL A 111 -8.33 -13.02 -22.99
N TYR A 112 -7.39 -13.95 -22.77
CA TYR A 112 -6.97 -14.36 -21.43
C TYR A 112 -5.59 -13.79 -21.09
N ILE A 113 -5.44 -13.35 -19.86
CA ILE A 113 -4.14 -13.05 -19.24
C ILE A 113 -3.91 -14.14 -18.19
N VAL A 114 -2.72 -14.71 -18.19
CA VAL A 114 -2.30 -15.73 -17.23
C VAL A 114 -1.34 -15.08 -16.24
N GLU A 115 -1.67 -15.14 -14.97
CA GLU A 115 -0.90 -14.54 -13.88
C GLU A 115 -0.66 -15.57 -12.78
N PRO A 116 0.46 -15.49 -12.03
CA PRO A 116 0.63 -16.27 -10.81
C PRO A 116 -0.46 -15.89 -9.79
N LYS A 117 -1.09 -16.89 -9.16
CA LYS A 117 -1.94 -16.65 -8.00
C LYS A 117 -1.03 -16.53 -6.78
N ILE A 118 -0.79 -15.29 -6.36
CA ILE A 118 0.01 -15.02 -5.17
C ILE A 118 -0.78 -15.50 -3.94
N ASP A 119 -0.07 -16.13 -3.01
CA ASP A 119 -0.63 -16.64 -1.77
C ASP A 119 -0.20 -15.76 -0.61
N GLY A 120 -1.17 -15.25 0.15
CA GLY A 120 -0.96 -14.33 1.26
C GLY A 120 -2.27 -13.94 1.94
N LEU A 121 -2.25 -12.85 2.68
CA LEU A 121 -3.45 -12.25 3.26
C LEU A 121 -4.03 -11.24 2.28
N SER A 122 -5.25 -11.53 1.77
CA SER A 122 -5.96 -10.58 0.89
C SER A 122 -6.34 -9.31 1.62
N VAL A 123 -5.94 -8.17 1.05
CA VAL A 123 -6.24 -6.85 1.61
C VAL A 123 -6.81 -5.90 0.56
N ALA A 124 -7.61 -4.96 1.03
CA ALA A 124 -8.04 -3.78 0.29
C ALA A 124 -7.33 -2.55 0.87
N LEU A 125 -6.71 -1.75 0.01
CA LEU A 125 -6.04 -0.49 0.34
C LEU A 125 -6.87 0.66 -0.23
N GLU A 126 -7.37 1.51 0.62
CA GLU A 126 -8.13 2.69 0.22
C GLU A 126 -7.25 3.94 0.29
N TYR A 127 -7.26 4.71 -0.79
CA TYR A 127 -6.60 6.02 -0.86
C TYR A 127 -7.63 7.10 -1.16
N GLN A 128 -7.57 8.20 -0.42
CA GLN A 128 -8.39 9.38 -0.65
C GLN A 128 -7.46 10.56 -1.02
N ASP A 129 -7.78 11.24 -2.09
CA ASP A 129 -6.95 12.31 -2.65
C ASP A 129 -5.47 11.92 -2.81
N GLY A 130 -5.25 10.64 -3.18
CA GLY A 130 -3.92 10.06 -3.35
C GLY A 130 -3.19 9.71 -2.06
N VAL A 131 -3.80 9.86 -0.88
CA VAL A 131 -3.20 9.55 0.42
C VAL A 131 -3.82 8.27 1.00
N PHE A 132 -2.98 7.38 1.53
CA PHE A 132 -3.44 6.15 2.19
C PHE A 132 -4.40 6.51 3.34
N PHE A 133 -5.62 6.08 3.20
CA PHE A 133 -6.70 6.35 4.16
C PHE A 133 -6.92 5.16 5.10
N ARG A 134 -7.10 3.97 4.53
CA ARG A 134 -7.43 2.76 5.28
C ARG A 134 -6.97 1.51 4.54
N GLY A 135 -6.66 0.47 5.33
CA GLY A 135 -6.45 -0.87 4.81
C GLY A 135 -7.22 -1.91 5.60
N SER A 136 -7.85 -2.85 4.91
CA SER A 136 -8.68 -3.87 5.53
C SER A 136 -8.43 -5.26 4.95
N THR A 137 -8.65 -6.30 5.77
CA THR A 137 -8.63 -7.68 5.29
C THR A 137 -9.87 -7.97 4.45
N ARG A 138 -9.82 -9.03 3.63
CA ARG A 138 -11.00 -9.49 2.87
C ARG A 138 -12.14 -9.93 3.79
N GLY A 139 -11.84 -10.61 4.92
CA GLY A 139 -12.83 -11.23 5.77
C GLY A 139 -13.70 -12.24 4.99
N ASP A 140 -15.02 -12.14 5.14
CA ASP A 140 -16.00 -12.94 4.39
C ASP A 140 -16.29 -12.41 2.97
N GLY A 141 -15.56 -11.38 2.56
CA GLY A 141 -15.74 -10.69 1.28
C GLY A 141 -16.71 -9.52 1.32
N VAL A 142 -17.51 -9.39 2.37
CA VAL A 142 -18.43 -8.26 2.60
C VAL A 142 -17.92 -7.38 3.73
N THR A 143 -17.40 -8.02 4.79
CA THR A 143 -16.85 -7.35 5.97
C THR A 143 -15.49 -7.94 6.30
N GLY A 144 -14.48 -7.09 6.38
CA GLY A 144 -13.14 -7.41 6.82
C GLY A 144 -12.81 -6.70 8.14
N GLU A 145 -11.55 -6.67 8.47
CA GLU A 145 -11.00 -6.05 9.68
C GLU A 145 -10.07 -4.90 9.28
N ASP A 146 -10.13 -3.79 10.01
CA ASP A 146 -9.19 -2.67 9.83
C ASP A 146 -7.79 -3.08 10.30
N VAL A 147 -6.88 -3.20 9.35
CA VAL A 147 -5.47 -3.54 9.59
C VAL A 147 -4.55 -2.41 9.11
N SER A 148 -5.05 -1.18 9.08
CA SER A 148 -4.33 -0.01 8.56
C SER A 148 -2.96 0.14 9.20
N GLU A 149 -2.85 0.04 10.52
CA GLU A 149 -1.58 0.19 11.23
C GLU A 149 -0.59 -0.95 10.90
N ASN A 150 -1.08 -2.16 10.70
CA ASN A 150 -0.25 -3.28 10.26
C ASN A 150 0.27 -3.04 8.83
N LEU A 151 -0.60 -2.59 7.93
CA LEU A 151 -0.24 -2.35 6.52
C LEU A 151 0.74 -1.19 6.34
N LYS A 152 0.73 -0.20 7.23
CA LYS A 152 1.75 0.87 7.27
C LYS A 152 3.15 0.33 7.52
N THR A 153 3.32 -0.87 8.09
CA THR A 153 4.62 -1.51 8.26
C THR A 153 5.14 -2.18 6.99
N VAL A 154 4.27 -2.43 6.02
CA VAL A 154 4.62 -3.04 4.73
C VAL A 154 5.22 -1.95 3.82
N ARG A 155 6.54 -1.97 3.68
CA ARG A 155 7.29 -0.88 3.04
C ARG A 155 7.03 -0.75 1.53
N SER A 156 6.55 -1.79 0.86
CA SER A 156 6.15 -1.74 -0.55
C SER A 156 4.81 -1.02 -0.78
N ILE A 157 3.99 -0.83 0.26
CA ILE A 157 2.74 -0.07 0.17
C ILE A 157 3.05 1.42 0.25
N PRO A 158 2.80 2.23 -0.79
CA PRO A 158 3.03 3.67 -0.74
C PRO A 158 2.00 4.34 0.19
N MET A 159 2.44 5.30 1.01
CA MET A 159 1.53 6.11 1.83
C MET A 159 0.88 7.24 1.02
N THR A 160 1.49 7.60 -0.12
CA THR A 160 0.95 8.58 -1.06
C THR A 160 1.15 8.08 -2.48
N LEU A 161 0.13 8.26 -3.32
CA LEU A 161 0.20 7.95 -4.74
C LEU A 161 0.75 9.14 -5.53
N PRO A 162 1.39 8.91 -6.69
CA PRO A 162 1.85 10.00 -7.57
C PRO A 162 0.72 10.89 -8.09
N GLU A 163 -0.48 10.34 -8.16
CA GLU A 163 -1.68 11.01 -8.67
C GLU A 163 -2.73 11.11 -7.56
N ALA A 164 -3.24 12.33 -7.34
CA ALA A 164 -4.26 12.61 -6.34
C ALA A 164 -5.65 12.26 -6.89
N LEU A 165 -5.98 10.98 -6.95
CA LEU A 165 -7.33 10.52 -7.27
C LEU A 165 -8.24 10.72 -6.05
N PRO A 166 -9.50 11.18 -6.25
CA PRO A 166 -10.44 11.41 -5.14
C PRO A 166 -10.65 10.19 -4.25
N LEU A 167 -10.83 9.03 -4.87
CA LEU A 167 -10.91 7.74 -4.20
C LEU A 167 -10.39 6.65 -5.14
N ILE A 168 -9.51 5.81 -4.63
CA ILE A 168 -9.10 4.57 -5.29
C ILE A 168 -8.98 3.46 -4.26
N GLU A 169 -9.48 2.28 -4.60
CA GLU A 169 -9.26 1.05 -3.85
C GLU A 169 -8.34 0.13 -4.66
N VAL A 170 -7.28 -0.33 -4.04
CA VAL A 170 -6.32 -1.29 -4.61
C VAL A 170 -6.39 -2.58 -3.80
N ARG A 171 -6.51 -3.72 -4.46
CA ARG A 171 -6.55 -5.05 -3.83
C ARG A 171 -5.29 -5.82 -4.14
N GLY A 172 -4.84 -6.58 -3.16
CA GLY A 172 -3.62 -7.37 -3.29
C GLY A 172 -3.46 -8.39 -2.17
N GLU A 173 -2.31 -9.04 -2.19
CA GLU A 173 -1.90 -10.01 -1.19
C GLU A 173 -0.65 -9.49 -0.44
N VAL A 174 -0.59 -9.70 0.88
CA VAL A 174 0.54 -9.33 1.75
C VAL A 174 0.99 -10.49 2.62
#